data_b5aef0965847d0b67146ab7e99f2af21
#
_entry.id   b5aef0965847d0b67146ab7e99f2af21
#
_cell.length_a   1.000
_cell.length_b   1.000
_cell.length_c   1.000
_cell.angle_alpha   90.00
_cell.angle_beta   90.00
_cell.angle_gamma   90.00
#
_symmetry.space_group_name_H-M   'P 1'
#
loop_
_entity.id
_entity.type
_entity.pdbx_description
1 polymer ?
#
loop_
_entity_poly.entity_id
_entity_poly.type
_entity_poly.pdbx_seq_one_letter_code
_entity_poly.pdbx_strand_id
1 'polypeptide(L)'
;MHRLVQTIRFESARKLTKVPEGHPCSNLYGLAFKLEIHLEGEMDNSTGFVTDFNNIEKEFEQIRKQIDHNYLNDIKGLDNPTSEILIEWIWNKLKPRLERLVKLVLWENEVSRVEFKGN
;
A
#
# COMPACT_ATOMS: atom_id res chain seq x y z
N MET A 1 20.23 10.23 -10.06
CA MET A 1 19.25 9.54 -9.21
C MET A 1 17.88 10.16 -9.39
N HIS A 2 16.89 9.37 -9.78
CA HIS A 2 15.52 9.85 -9.97
C HIS A 2 14.59 9.14 -9.02
N ARG A 3 13.51 9.80 -8.60
CA ARG A 3 12.42 9.17 -7.88
C ARG A 3 11.20 9.09 -8.78
N LEU A 4 10.64 7.89 -8.86
CA LEU A 4 9.37 7.64 -9.54
C LEU A 4 8.29 7.42 -8.49
N VAL A 5 7.12 7.99 -8.73
CA VAL A 5 5.97 7.80 -7.84
C VAL A 5 4.79 7.34 -8.67
N GLN A 6 4.28 6.15 -8.35
CA GLN A 6 3.08 5.62 -8.96
C GLN A 6 1.98 5.61 -7.92
N THR A 7 0.84 6.18 -8.26
CA THR A 7 -0.34 6.18 -7.39
C THR A 7 -1.29 5.08 -7.80
N ILE A 8 -1.72 4.30 -6.82
CA ILE A 8 -2.66 3.19 -6.98
C ILE A 8 -3.85 3.46 -6.08
N ARG A 9 -5.05 3.18 -6.58
CA ARG A 9 -6.27 3.29 -5.78
C ARG A 9 -6.88 1.92 -5.58
N PHE A 10 -7.38 1.68 -4.36
CA PHE A 10 -8.15 0.47 -4.06
C PHE A 10 -9.15 0.77 -2.95
N GLU A 11 -10.20 -0.02 -2.90
CA GLU A 11 -11.25 0.11 -1.90
C GLU A 11 -11.34 -1.18 -1.10
N SER A 12 -11.42 -1.03 0.23
CA SER A 12 -11.45 -2.18 1.12
C SER A 12 -12.37 -1.91 2.28
N ALA A 13 -12.79 -2.95 2.96
CA ALA A 13 -13.54 -2.83 4.21
C ALA A 13 -12.68 -3.38 5.35
N ARG A 14 -12.85 -2.81 6.52
CA ARG A 14 -12.12 -3.27 7.70
C ARG A 14 -12.89 -2.95 8.98
N LYS A 15 -12.45 -3.59 10.04
CA LYS A 15 -12.86 -3.33 11.40
C LYS A 15 -11.62 -3.35 12.25
N LEU A 16 -11.41 -2.34 13.11
CA LEU A 16 -10.27 -2.35 14.01
C LEU A 16 -10.62 -3.12 15.27
N THR A 17 -9.78 -4.08 15.64
CA THR A 17 -10.09 -5.04 16.70
C THR A 17 -9.48 -4.67 18.04
N LYS A 18 -8.59 -3.68 18.08
CA LYS A 18 -7.89 -3.27 19.30
C LYS A 18 -8.23 -1.85 19.76
N VAL A 19 -9.36 -1.32 19.31
CA VAL A 19 -9.89 -0.05 19.78
C VAL A 19 -10.95 -0.31 20.85
N PRO A 20 -11.21 0.66 21.77
CA PRO A 20 -12.25 0.49 22.78
C PRO A 20 -13.62 0.26 22.17
N GLU A 21 -14.46 -0.50 22.89
CA GLU A 21 -15.86 -0.66 22.52
C GLU A 21 -16.53 0.71 22.45
N GLY A 22 -17.34 0.93 21.42
CA GLY A 22 -17.96 2.23 21.16
C GLY A 22 -17.12 3.16 20.30
N HIS A 23 -15.85 2.83 20.04
CA HIS A 23 -15.04 3.58 19.08
C HIS A 23 -15.61 3.38 17.68
N PRO A 24 -15.72 4.44 16.84
CA PRO A 24 -16.27 4.29 15.49
C PRO A 24 -15.60 3.18 14.66
N CYS A 25 -14.29 3.01 14.81
CA CYS A 25 -13.52 2.02 14.05
C CYS A 25 -13.72 0.58 14.54
N SER A 26 -14.45 0.36 15.65
CA SER A 26 -14.82 -0.99 16.10
C SER A 26 -15.92 -1.60 15.24
N ASN A 27 -16.59 -0.82 14.42
CA ASN A 27 -17.60 -1.27 13.49
C ASN A 27 -16.99 -1.49 12.12
N LEU A 28 -17.66 -2.31 11.30
CA LEU A 28 -17.26 -2.50 9.90
C LEU A 28 -17.44 -1.20 9.13
N TYR A 29 -16.42 -0.80 8.38
CA TYR A 29 -16.51 0.37 7.51
C TYR A 29 -15.61 0.21 6.30
N GLY A 30 -15.96 0.93 5.23
CA GLY A 30 -15.21 0.92 3.98
C GLY A 30 -14.33 2.14 3.84
N LEU A 31 -13.23 2.00 3.10
CA LEU A 31 -12.31 3.09 2.79
C LEU A 31 -11.91 3.03 1.32
N ALA A 32 -11.75 4.22 0.72
CA ALA A 32 -11.16 4.38 -0.60
C ALA A 32 -9.71 4.82 -0.40
N PHE A 33 -8.81 3.85 -0.41
CA PHE A 33 -7.39 4.10 -0.20
C PHE A 33 -6.71 4.64 -1.45
N LYS A 34 -5.68 5.46 -1.23
CA LYS A 34 -4.73 5.85 -2.26
C LYS A 34 -3.34 5.46 -1.77
N LEU A 35 -2.63 4.68 -2.57
CA LEU A 35 -1.27 4.24 -2.24
C LEU A 35 -0.28 4.89 -3.21
N GLU A 36 0.74 5.55 -2.67
CA GLU A 36 1.87 6.02 -3.47
C GLU A 36 3.02 5.03 -3.31
N ILE A 37 3.53 4.57 -4.43
CA ILE A 37 4.69 3.66 -4.47
C ILE A 37 5.87 4.49 -4.98
N HIS A 38 6.87 4.68 -4.14
CA HIS A 38 8.06 5.49 -4.45
C HIS A 38 9.25 4.58 -4.73
N LEU A 39 9.84 4.72 -5.91
CA LEU A 39 11.06 4.01 -6.30
C LEU A 39 12.17 5.02 -6.58
N GLU A 40 13.41 4.63 -6.31
CA GLU A 40 14.58 5.44 -6.65
C GLU A 40 15.61 4.60 -7.40
N GLY A 41 16.27 5.22 -8.36
CA GLY A 41 17.34 4.55 -9.09
C GLY A 41 17.98 5.46 -10.12
N GLU A 42 19.06 4.95 -10.70
CA GLU A 42 19.71 5.58 -11.82
C GLU A 42 18.96 5.23 -13.11
N MET A 43 18.92 6.18 -14.03
CA MET A 43 18.33 5.97 -15.33
C MET A 43 19.20 5.00 -16.14
N ASP A 44 18.58 4.01 -16.75
CA ASP A 44 19.22 3.13 -17.72
C ASP A 44 19.41 3.93 -19.02
N ASN A 45 20.65 4.09 -19.46
CA ASN A 45 20.96 4.90 -20.64
C ASN A 45 20.40 4.32 -21.95
N SER A 46 20.16 3.02 -22.01
CA SER A 46 19.64 2.39 -23.21
C SER A 46 18.15 2.60 -23.40
N THR A 47 17.39 2.69 -22.29
CA THR A 47 15.93 2.85 -22.33
C THR A 47 15.46 4.23 -21.93
N GLY A 48 16.25 4.95 -21.14
CA GLY A 48 15.87 6.20 -20.53
C GLY A 48 15.00 6.04 -19.29
N PHE A 49 14.83 4.82 -18.79
CA PHE A 49 13.97 4.53 -17.62
C PHE A 49 14.79 4.21 -16.38
N VAL A 50 14.27 4.60 -15.22
CA VAL A 50 14.64 3.96 -13.96
C VAL A 50 13.94 2.61 -13.91
N THR A 51 12.65 2.61 -14.16
CA THR A 51 11.83 1.43 -14.43
C THR A 51 10.59 1.89 -15.19
N ASP A 52 9.93 0.96 -15.86
CA ASP A 52 8.68 1.26 -16.56
C ASP A 52 7.53 1.32 -15.53
N PHE A 53 6.70 2.37 -15.59
CA PHE A 53 5.54 2.48 -14.71
C PHE A 53 4.59 1.28 -14.86
N ASN A 54 4.49 0.70 -16.06
CA ASN A 54 3.67 -0.49 -16.27
C ASN A 54 4.16 -1.68 -15.44
N ASN A 55 5.45 -1.77 -15.18
CA ASN A 55 6.01 -2.82 -14.32
C ASN A 55 5.55 -2.66 -12.87
N ILE A 56 5.43 -1.42 -12.40
CA ILE A 56 4.94 -1.16 -11.04
C ILE A 56 3.50 -1.63 -10.92
N GLU A 57 2.66 -1.27 -11.89
CA GLU A 57 1.25 -1.71 -11.92
C GLU A 57 1.15 -3.23 -11.95
N LYS A 58 1.96 -3.88 -12.79
CA LYS A 58 1.96 -5.33 -12.95
C LYS A 58 2.32 -6.03 -11.63
N GLU A 59 3.36 -5.55 -10.97
CA GLU A 59 3.82 -6.17 -9.72
C GLU A 59 2.83 -5.95 -8.58
N PHE A 60 2.09 -4.83 -8.60
CA PHE A 60 1.07 -4.58 -7.58
C PHE A 60 -0.20 -5.40 -7.81
N GLU A 61 -0.47 -5.86 -9.01
CA GLU A 61 -1.76 -6.50 -9.34
C GLU A 61 -2.09 -7.71 -8.46
N GLN A 62 -1.09 -8.50 -8.10
CA GLN A 62 -1.30 -9.65 -7.21
C GLN A 62 -1.68 -9.22 -5.79
N ILE A 63 -1.19 -8.08 -5.36
CA ILE A 63 -1.55 -7.50 -4.07
C ILE A 63 -2.96 -6.92 -4.14
N ARG A 64 -3.27 -6.20 -5.23
CA ARG A 64 -4.60 -5.63 -5.45
C ARG A 64 -5.69 -6.70 -5.35
N LYS A 65 -5.47 -7.86 -5.96
CA LYS A 65 -6.44 -8.95 -5.94
C LYS A 65 -6.78 -9.42 -4.53
N GLN A 66 -5.86 -9.29 -3.60
CA GLN A 66 -6.07 -9.72 -2.22
C GLN A 66 -6.80 -8.68 -1.38
N ILE A 67 -6.61 -7.39 -1.66
CA ILE A 67 -7.10 -6.32 -0.79
C ILE A 67 -8.24 -5.49 -1.39
N ASP A 68 -8.31 -5.38 -2.72
CA ASP A 68 -9.31 -4.53 -3.37
C ASP A 68 -10.68 -5.21 -3.33
N HIS A 69 -11.71 -4.47 -2.87
CA HIS A 69 -13.07 -4.96 -2.72
C HIS A 69 -13.18 -6.18 -1.80
N ASN A 70 -12.28 -6.27 -0.82
CA ASN A 70 -12.23 -7.37 0.14
C ASN A 70 -12.30 -6.86 1.57
N TYR A 71 -12.65 -7.76 2.49
CA TYR A 71 -12.62 -7.50 3.92
C TYR A 71 -11.22 -7.80 4.44
N LEU A 72 -10.49 -6.77 4.84
CA LEU A 72 -9.08 -6.89 5.20
C LEU A 72 -8.85 -7.85 6.38
N ASN A 73 -9.78 -7.88 7.33
CA ASN A 73 -9.63 -8.71 8.53
C ASN A 73 -9.58 -10.21 8.24
N ASP A 74 -10.06 -10.64 7.07
CA ASP A 74 -10.00 -12.05 6.67
C ASP A 74 -8.63 -12.45 6.10
N ILE A 75 -7.75 -11.49 5.88
CA ILE A 75 -6.44 -11.73 5.28
C ILE A 75 -5.44 -12.07 6.38
N LYS A 76 -4.65 -13.14 6.16
CA LYS A 76 -3.61 -13.53 7.11
C LYS A 76 -2.64 -12.38 7.35
N GLY A 77 -2.42 -12.03 8.60
CA GLY A 77 -1.55 -10.95 9.01
C GLY A 77 -2.27 -9.61 9.17
N LEU A 78 -3.54 -9.53 8.81
CA LEU A 78 -4.33 -8.30 8.88
C LEU A 78 -5.50 -8.43 9.87
N ASP A 79 -5.29 -9.07 11.01
CA ASP A 79 -6.33 -9.24 12.04
C ASP A 79 -6.78 -7.91 12.61
N ASN A 80 -5.88 -6.95 12.69
CA ASN A 80 -6.17 -5.58 13.14
C ASN A 80 -5.60 -4.62 12.09
N PRO A 81 -6.28 -4.42 10.96
CA PRO A 81 -5.69 -3.78 9.79
C PRO A 81 -5.74 -2.26 9.86
N THR A 82 -5.05 -1.68 10.83
CA THR A 82 -4.77 -0.25 10.84
C THR A 82 -3.99 0.10 9.57
N SER A 83 -3.97 1.38 9.20
CA SER A 83 -3.17 1.79 8.03
C SER A 83 -1.69 1.51 8.24
N GLU A 84 -1.19 1.59 9.49
CA GLU A 84 0.18 1.25 9.82
C GLU A 84 0.48 -0.22 9.56
N ILE A 85 -0.40 -1.12 10.00
CA ILE A 85 -0.24 -2.57 9.79
C ILE A 85 -0.40 -2.90 8.31
N LEU A 86 -1.38 -2.28 7.64
CA LEU A 86 -1.63 -2.52 6.22
C LEU A 86 -0.44 -2.10 5.36
N ILE A 87 0.14 -0.92 5.62
CA ILE A 87 1.26 -0.43 4.82
C ILE A 87 2.50 -1.33 4.97
N GLU A 88 2.74 -1.87 6.17
CA GLU A 88 3.84 -2.82 6.37
C GLU A 88 3.58 -4.15 5.67
N TRP A 89 2.32 -4.61 5.69
CA TRP A 89 1.93 -5.83 4.98
C TRP A 89 2.15 -5.67 3.47
N ILE A 90 1.73 -4.53 2.92
CA ILE A 90 1.95 -4.22 1.49
C ILE A 90 3.45 -4.16 1.19
N TRP A 91 4.23 -3.48 2.03
CA TRP A 91 5.67 -3.38 1.87
C TRP A 91 6.33 -4.76 1.78
N ASN A 92 5.98 -5.65 2.71
CA ASN A 92 6.57 -6.98 2.76
C ASN A 92 6.24 -7.82 1.53
N LYS A 93 5.08 -7.60 0.92
CA LYS A 93 4.71 -8.26 -0.33
C LYS A 93 5.38 -7.64 -1.55
N LEU A 94 5.57 -6.33 -1.53
CA LEU A 94 6.00 -5.58 -2.71
C LEU A 94 7.52 -5.47 -2.83
N LYS A 95 8.23 -5.30 -1.72
CA LYS A 95 9.68 -5.07 -1.73
C LYS A 95 10.46 -6.17 -2.48
N PRO A 96 10.16 -7.48 -2.32
CA PRO A 96 10.85 -8.51 -3.07
C PRO A 96 10.64 -8.42 -4.60
N ARG A 97 9.54 -7.78 -5.03
CA ARG A 97 9.18 -7.65 -6.44
C ARG A 97 9.67 -6.34 -7.04
N LEU A 98 9.87 -5.32 -6.20
CA LEU A 98 10.34 -4.00 -6.61
C LEU A 98 11.51 -3.60 -5.71
N GLU A 99 12.70 -4.07 -6.03
CA GLU A 99 13.88 -3.86 -5.18
C GLU A 99 14.25 -2.39 -5.02
N ARG A 100 13.82 -1.54 -5.98
CA ARG A 100 14.07 -0.09 -5.92
C ARG A 100 13.05 0.67 -5.07
N LEU A 101 12.11 -0.05 -4.47
CA LEU A 101 11.13 0.54 -3.55
C LEU A 101 11.84 1.19 -2.37
N VAL A 102 11.53 2.46 -2.11
CA VAL A 102 12.14 3.22 -1.01
C VAL A 102 11.12 3.76 -0.03
N LYS A 103 9.87 3.92 -0.44
CA LYS A 103 8.82 4.44 0.44
C LYS A 103 7.45 4.08 -0.10
N LEU A 104 6.53 3.81 0.84
CA LEU A 104 5.10 3.76 0.56
C LEU A 104 4.41 4.86 1.34
N VAL A 105 3.38 5.44 0.76
CA VAL A 105 2.49 6.39 1.43
C VAL A 105 1.07 5.88 1.23
N LEU A 106 0.36 5.65 2.34
CA LEU A 106 -1.01 5.15 2.30
C LEU A 106 -1.96 6.21 2.84
N TRP A 107 -2.84 6.70 1.97
CA TRP A 107 -3.85 7.69 2.30
C TRP A 107 -5.16 6.97 2.63
N GLU A 108 -5.68 7.20 3.84
CA GLU A 108 -7.01 6.71 4.23
C GLU A 108 -8.13 7.55 3.63
N ASN A 109 -7.84 8.83 3.47
CA ASN A 109 -8.75 9.84 2.94
C ASN A 109 -7.89 11.00 2.40
N GLU A 110 -8.51 12.14 2.09
CA GLU A 110 -7.80 13.27 1.50
C GLU A 110 -6.89 14.01 2.50
N VAL A 111 -7.02 13.74 3.79
CA VAL A 111 -6.32 14.52 4.83
C VAL A 111 -5.40 13.69 5.74
N SER A 112 -5.53 12.37 5.73
CA SER A 112 -4.78 11.51 6.66
C SER A 112 -4.01 10.43 5.91
N ARG A 113 -2.73 10.34 6.20
CA ARG A 113 -1.86 9.33 5.57
C ARG A 113 -0.84 8.78 6.56
N VAL A 114 -0.32 7.60 6.26
CA VAL A 114 0.86 7.05 6.91
C VAL A 114 1.95 6.84 5.87
N GLU A 115 3.20 6.94 6.29
CA GLU A 115 4.36 6.71 5.44
C GLU A 115 5.23 5.64 6.05
N PHE A 116 5.83 4.79 5.21
CA PHE A 116 6.69 3.71 5.65
C PHE A 116 7.87 3.57 4.68
N LYS A 117 9.08 3.50 5.23
CA LYS A 117 10.32 3.43 4.45
C LYS A 117 11.05 2.09 4.65
N GLY A 118 10.38 1.12 5.24
CA GLY A 118 11.01 -0.11 5.66
C GLY A 118 11.63 0.04 7.05
N ASN A 119 12.14 -1.04 7.56
CA ASN A 119 12.77 -1.07 8.88
C ASN A 119 14.27 -0.84 8.80
#